data_8cb23278b8fc293047728e4c4b536084
#
_entry.id   8cb23278b8fc293047728e4c4b536084
#
_cell.length_a   1.000
_cell.length_b   1.000
_cell.length_c   1.000
_cell.angle_alpha   90.00
_cell.angle_beta   90.00
_cell.angle_gamma   90.00
#
_symmetry.space_group_name_H-M   'P 1'
#
loop_
_entity.id
_entity.type
_entity.pdbx_description
1 polymer ?
#
loop_
_entity_poly.entity_id
_entity_poly.type
_entity_poly.pdbx_seq_one_letter_code
_entity_poly.pdbx_strand_id
1 'polypeptide(L)'
;MADTILPLTRPEGSLATDFHLSRRGMAGLFFAGYALSTGPVNADAITTPDDGLFVRDVLIPPLRAEGDYRIPGYIAMPAGKGKHKVILVVSEVFGLHDYIRDVCRRWARAGYCALAIDFFARKGNAAAAVDFDTVKALVEAASYQQVMGDLKAASMWLDSRPDIGQQKKVLGDKGFADMTSVGVTGFCWGGAIVWMAAATMPVVKAGVAWYGRLEKPAPDQFMGGENRPWPVEIAGSLNRPVLGLYAENDGNIPAASVQRMNDALAAARLTPSHIEVLRGTSHGFHADYRASYNAEQAKLGWAKATAWFGKYL
;
A
#
# COMPACT_ATOMS: atom_id res chain seq x y z
N MET A 1 34.40 -1.03 -20.61
CA MET A 1 33.89 -1.88 -19.51
C MET A 1 32.39 -2.04 -19.74
N ALA A 2 31.92 -3.24 -19.88
CA ALA A 2 30.50 -3.49 -20.08
C ALA A 2 29.71 -3.04 -18.82
N ASP A 3 28.68 -2.23 -19.02
CA ASP A 3 27.77 -1.87 -17.95
C ASP A 3 27.13 -3.14 -17.39
N THR A 4 27.37 -3.43 -16.11
CA THR A 4 26.76 -4.57 -15.46
C THR A 4 25.31 -4.20 -15.14
N ILE A 5 24.37 -4.85 -15.81
CA ILE A 5 22.94 -4.72 -15.54
C ILE A 5 22.59 -5.63 -14.35
N LEU A 6 21.94 -5.07 -13.35
CA LEU A 6 21.42 -5.82 -12.22
C LEU A 6 19.92 -6.10 -12.47
N PRO A 7 19.51 -7.36 -12.56
CA PRO A 7 18.10 -7.70 -12.73
C PRO A 7 17.33 -7.46 -11.41
N LEU A 8 16.17 -6.84 -11.51
CA LEU A 8 15.15 -6.79 -10.47
C LEU A 8 14.10 -7.81 -10.83
N THR A 9 14.13 -8.96 -10.18
CA THR A 9 13.11 -9.99 -10.41
C THR A 9 11.86 -9.72 -9.59
N ARG A 10 10.73 -10.21 -10.03
CA ARG A 10 9.41 -10.01 -9.44
C ARG A 10 8.68 -11.33 -9.32
N PRO A 11 7.63 -11.40 -8.49
CA PRO A 11 6.82 -12.61 -8.41
C PRO A 11 6.32 -13.05 -9.78
N GLU A 12 6.28 -14.33 -10.01
CA GLU A 12 5.74 -14.90 -11.25
C GLU A 12 4.31 -14.40 -11.47
N GLY A 13 4.02 -13.95 -12.68
CA GLY A 13 2.71 -13.41 -13.05
C GLY A 13 2.49 -11.92 -12.80
N SER A 14 3.39 -11.20 -12.09
CA SER A 14 3.26 -9.77 -11.84
C SER A 14 3.94 -8.89 -12.88
N LEU A 15 5.07 -9.33 -13.45
CA LEU A 15 5.73 -8.74 -14.63
C LEU A 15 6.24 -9.84 -15.53
N ALA A 16 6.20 -9.59 -16.84
CA ALA A 16 6.75 -10.49 -17.84
C ALA A 16 8.29 -10.47 -17.91
N THR A 17 8.92 -9.44 -17.34
CA THR A 17 10.38 -9.18 -17.45
C THR A 17 10.94 -8.67 -16.14
N ASP A 18 12.24 -8.88 -15.92
CA ASP A 18 12.98 -8.31 -14.81
C ASP A 18 13.26 -6.82 -15.04
N PHE A 19 13.38 -6.04 -13.97
CA PHE A 19 13.92 -4.69 -14.05
C PHE A 19 15.44 -4.75 -14.25
N HIS A 20 15.95 -3.97 -15.20
CA HIS A 20 17.39 -3.85 -15.47
C HIS A 20 17.87 -2.42 -15.18
N LEU A 21 18.80 -2.29 -14.24
CA LEU A 21 19.42 -1.01 -13.91
C LEU A 21 20.90 -1.03 -14.27
N SER A 22 21.38 -0.01 -14.98
CA SER A 22 22.81 0.16 -15.21
C SER A 22 23.49 0.72 -13.96
N ARG A 23 24.78 0.34 -13.73
CA ARG A 23 25.57 0.87 -12.61
C ARG A 23 25.73 2.39 -12.66
N ARG A 24 25.68 3.02 -13.82
CA ARG A 24 25.75 4.48 -13.98
C ARG A 24 24.44 5.17 -13.61
N GLY A 25 23.29 4.51 -13.83
CA GLY A 25 22.00 5.00 -13.37
C GLY A 25 21.83 4.99 -11.86
N MET A 26 22.69 4.25 -11.12
CA MET A 26 22.64 4.16 -9.66
C MET A 26 23.27 5.33 -8.92
N ALA A 27 24.21 6.06 -9.53
CA ALA A 27 24.97 7.13 -8.86
C ALA A 27 24.13 8.42 -8.61
N GLY A 28 22.94 8.54 -9.24
CA GLY A 28 22.01 9.66 -9.07
C GLY A 28 20.67 9.26 -8.44
N LEU A 29 20.50 8.00 -8.06
CA LEU A 29 19.20 7.50 -7.64
C LEU A 29 19.13 7.37 -6.12
N PHE A 30 18.42 8.28 -5.50
CA PHE A 30 17.89 8.16 -4.14
C PHE A 30 17.08 6.86 -3.93
N PHE A 31 16.74 6.21 -5.04
CA PHE A 31 16.08 4.91 -5.12
C PHE A 31 17.04 3.72 -5.27
N ALA A 32 18.34 3.95 -5.30
CA ALA A 32 19.27 2.85 -5.17
C ALA A 32 18.94 1.98 -3.94
N GLY A 33 18.49 2.59 -2.84
CA GLY A 33 17.99 1.87 -1.66
C GLY A 33 16.74 1.01 -1.94
N TYR A 34 15.83 1.46 -2.79
CA TYR A 34 14.66 0.65 -3.19
C TYR A 34 15.05 -0.47 -4.15
N ALA A 35 15.98 -0.20 -5.05
CA ALA A 35 16.46 -1.15 -6.05
C ALA A 35 17.59 -2.06 -5.52
N LEU A 36 18.47 -1.55 -4.67
CA LEU A 36 19.62 -2.30 -4.12
C LEU A 36 19.27 -3.20 -2.93
N SER A 37 18.11 -3.01 -2.32
CA SER A 37 17.58 -4.01 -1.38
C SER A 37 17.09 -5.27 -2.10
N THR A 38 17.19 -5.30 -3.44
CA THR A 38 16.86 -6.45 -4.26
C THR A 38 18.14 -7.18 -4.65
N GLY A 39 18.70 -7.98 -3.74
CA GLY A 39 19.54 -9.11 -4.12
C GLY A 39 18.73 -10.11 -4.96
N PRO A 40 19.30 -11.25 -5.36
CA PRO A 40 18.55 -12.28 -6.08
C PRO A 40 17.26 -12.57 -5.31
N VAL A 41 16.11 -12.42 -5.97
CA VAL A 41 14.80 -12.68 -5.40
C VAL A 41 14.79 -14.10 -4.91
N ASN A 42 14.45 -14.31 -3.65
CA ASN A 42 14.06 -15.61 -3.17
C ASN A 42 12.83 -16.05 -3.97
N ALA A 43 12.94 -17.17 -4.66
CA ALA A 43 11.97 -17.66 -5.61
C ALA A 43 10.60 -18.05 -5.03
N ASP A 44 10.40 -17.87 -3.73
CA ASP A 44 9.21 -18.34 -3.00
C ASP A 44 8.38 -17.16 -2.48
N ALA A 45 7.92 -16.29 -3.40
CA ALA A 45 6.87 -15.33 -3.04
C ALA A 45 5.66 -16.08 -2.51
N ILE A 46 5.14 -15.66 -1.35
CA ILE A 46 4.01 -16.32 -0.71
C ILE A 46 2.78 -16.15 -1.60
N THR A 47 2.15 -17.25 -1.97
CA THR A 47 0.86 -17.25 -2.67
C THR A 47 -0.21 -17.80 -1.73
N THR A 48 -1.09 -16.92 -1.26
CA THR A 48 -2.23 -17.31 -0.43
C THR A 48 -3.30 -17.94 -1.32
N PRO A 49 -3.69 -19.22 -1.09
CA PRO A 49 -4.77 -19.86 -1.83
C PRO A 49 -6.09 -19.09 -1.70
N ASP A 50 -6.91 -19.13 -2.74
CA ASP A 50 -8.22 -18.47 -2.78
C ASP A 50 -9.40 -19.39 -2.48
N ASP A 51 -9.16 -20.67 -2.17
CA ASP A 51 -10.18 -21.61 -1.71
C ASP A 51 -10.93 -21.06 -0.48
N GLY A 52 -12.25 -21.06 -0.51
CA GLY A 52 -13.09 -20.45 0.53
C GLY A 52 -13.08 -18.92 0.55
N LEU A 53 -12.45 -18.26 -0.41
CA LEU A 53 -12.51 -16.82 -0.63
C LEU A 53 -13.35 -16.48 -1.86
N PHE A 54 -13.91 -15.30 -1.86
CA PHE A 54 -14.36 -14.63 -3.06
C PHE A 54 -13.29 -13.63 -3.48
N VAL A 55 -12.76 -13.78 -4.67
CA VAL A 55 -11.73 -12.90 -5.24
C VAL A 55 -12.15 -12.43 -6.64
N ARG A 56 -11.92 -11.17 -6.96
CA ARG A 56 -12.29 -10.62 -8.27
C ARG A 56 -11.54 -9.34 -8.62
N ASP A 57 -11.22 -9.18 -9.90
CA ASP A 57 -10.92 -7.87 -10.47
C ASP A 57 -12.20 -7.06 -10.61
N VAL A 58 -12.13 -5.79 -10.26
CA VAL A 58 -13.25 -4.85 -10.29
C VAL A 58 -12.88 -3.56 -11.01
N LEU A 59 -13.89 -2.87 -11.52
CA LEU A 59 -13.75 -1.57 -12.17
C LEU A 59 -14.60 -0.56 -11.40
N ILE A 60 -13.95 0.43 -10.81
CA ILE A 60 -14.57 1.40 -9.90
C ILE A 60 -14.74 2.74 -10.61
N PRO A 61 -15.93 3.33 -10.63
CA PRO A 61 -16.10 4.67 -11.18
C PRO A 61 -15.34 5.70 -10.35
N PRO A 62 -14.56 6.61 -10.97
CA PRO A 62 -13.92 7.71 -10.26
C PRO A 62 -14.98 8.70 -9.73
N LEU A 63 -14.62 9.51 -8.71
CA LEU A 63 -15.54 10.48 -8.10
C LEU A 63 -16.10 11.51 -9.12
N ARG A 64 -15.27 11.90 -10.05
CA ARG A 64 -15.68 12.74 -11.19
C ARG A 64 -15.61 11.88 -12.44
N ALA A 65 -16.62 11.98 -13.29
CA ALA A 65 -16.63 11.25 -14.53
C ALA A 65 -15.42 11.64 -15.41
N GLU A 66 -14.70 10.64 -15.88
CA GLU A 66 -13.54 10.76 -16.77
C GLU A 66 -13.80 9.94 -18.04
N GLY A 67 -14.86 10.31 -18.75
CA GLY A 67 -15.36 9.49 -19.86
C GLY A 67 -15.69 8.07 -19.41
N ASP A 68 -15.22 7.08 -20.17
CA ASP A 68 -15.42 5.67 -19.86
C ASP A 68 -14.36 5.08 -18.90
N TYR A 69 -13.42 5.90 -18.41
CA TYR A 69 -12.39 5.42 -17.50
C TYR A 69 -13.00 4.86 -16.21
N ARG A 70 -12.48 3.73 -15.79
CA ARG A 70 -12.76 3.10 -14.48
C ARG A 70 -11.44 2.74 -13.82
N ILE A 71 -11.37 2.96 -12.50
CA ILE A 71 -10.21 2.62 -11.69
C ILE A 71 -10.15 1.10 -11.55
N PRO A 72 -9.09 0.43 -12.03
CA PRO A 72 -8.92 -1.00 -11.80
C PRO A 72 -8.70 -1.29 -10.32
N GLY A 73 -9.28 -2.38 -9.84
CA GLY A 73 -9.09 -2.84 -8.47
C GLY A 73 -9.17 -4.35 -8.35
N TYR A 74 -8.78 -4.84 -7.20
CA TYR A 74 -8.90 -6.25 -6.81
C TYR A 74 -9.51 -6.35 -5.43
N ILE A 75 -10.56 -7.15 -5.31
CA ILE A 75 -11.27 -7.41 -4.07
C ILE A 75 -11.09 -8.87 -3.65
N ALA A 76 -10.87 -9.09 -2.36
CA ALA A 76 -10.85 -10.40 -1.75
C ALA A 76 -11.61 -10.37 -0.41
N MET A 77 -12.44 -11.38 -0.14
CA MET A 77 -13.19 -11.50 1.12
C MET A 77 -13.54 -12.97 1.38
N PRO A 78 -13.89 -13.36 2.61
CA PRO A 78 -14.41 -14.70 2.85
C PRO A 78 -15.63 -15.00 1.97
N ALA A 79 -15.69 -16.20 1.40
CA ALA A 79 -16.88 -16.64 0.69
C ALA A 79 -18.01 -16.92 1.68
N GLY A 80 -19.25 -16.56 1.32
CA GLY A 80 -20.42 -16.85 2.15
C GLY A 80 -21.25 -15.63 2.51
N LYS A 81 -22.15 -15.80 3.49
CA LYS A 81 -23.09 -14.76 3.93
C LYS A 81 -22.51 -13.92 5.05
N GLY A 82 -22.75 -12.62 5.00
CA GLY A 82 -22.39 -11.68 6.06
C GLY A 82 -21.68 -10.45 5.54
N LYS A 83 -21.62 -9.46 6.41
CA LYS A 83 -20.81 -8.27 6.17
C LYS A 83 -19.42 -8.48 6.80
N HIS A 84 -18.41 -8.02 6.09
CA HIS A 84 -17.03 -8.05 6.55
C HIS A 84 -16.53 -6.63 6.82
N LYS A 85 -15.79 -6.44 7.90
CA LYS A 85 -15.00 -5.23 8.13
C LYS A 85 -14.08 -5.00 6.94
N VAL A 86 -13.86 -3.77 6.56
CA VAL A 86 -13.15 -3.41 5.33
C VAL A 86 -11.69 -3.08 5.62
N ILE A 87 -10.78 -3.53 4.76
CA ILE A 87 -9.41 -3.05 4.68
C ILE A 87 -9.16 -2.50 3.27
N LEU A 88 -8.92 -1.20 3.17
CA LEU A 88 -8.38 -0.59 1.96
C LEU A 88 -6.87 -0.81 1.92
N VAL A 89 -6.38 -1.44 0.86
CA VAL A 89 -4.96 -1.78 0.69
C VAL A 89 -4.34 -0.85 -0.33
N VAL A 90 -3.34 -0.08 0.09
CA VAL A 90 -2.61 0.87 -0.76
C VAL A 90 -1.28 0.27 -1.16
N SER A 91 -1.05 0.16 -2.46
CA SER A 91 0.12 -0.49 -3.03
C SER A 91 1.41 0.30 -2.80
N GLU A 92 2.53 -0.35 -3.11
CA GLU A 92 3.82 0.31 -3.35
C GLU A 92 3.80 1.09 -4.68
N VAL A 93 4.92 1.68 -5.07
CA VAL A 93 5.09 2.37 -6.36
C VAL A 93 4.84 1.49 -7.59
N PHE A 94 4.84 0.17 -7.42
CA PHE A 94 4.61 -0.80 -8.51
C PHE A 94 3.13 -1.07 -8.80
N GLY A 95 2.20 -0.35 -8.18
CA GLY A 95 0.76 -0.47 -8.46
C GLY A 95 0.13 -1.78 -7.98
N LEU A 96 -0.92 -2.20 -8.65
CA LEU A 96 -1.71 -3.38 -8.29
C LEU A 96 -1.09 -4.66 -8.89
N HIS A 97 0.03 -5.11 -8.34
CA HIS A 97 0.73 -6.35 -8.73
C HIS A 97 0.39 -7.54 -7.82
N ASP A 98 0.94 -8.73 -8.13
CA ASP A 98 0.54 -9.98 -7.46
C ASP A 98 0.73 -10.00 -5.96
N TYR A 99 1.80 -9.40 -5.45
CA TYR A 99 1.99 -9.26 -4.00
C TYR A 99 0.85 -8.47 -3.32
N ILE A 100 0.38 -7.38 -3.92
CA ILE A 100 -0.73 -6.58 -3.37
C ILE A 100 -2.04 -7.38 -3.44
N ARG A 101 -2.25 -8.12 -4.52
CA ARG A 101 -3.38 -9.06 -4.64
C ARG A 101 -3.32 -10.15 -3.56
N ASP A 102 -2.12 -10.65 -3.28
CA ASP A 102 -1.89 -11.64 -2.23
C ASP A 102 -2.15 -11.05 -0.83
N VAL A 103 -1.70 -9.83 -0.56
CA VAL A 103 -2.03 -9.12 0.69
C VAL A 103 -3.54 -9.00 0.88
N CYS A 104 -4.30 -8.73 -0.18
CA CYS A 104 -5.78 -8.73 -0.10
C CYS A 104 -6.32 -10.11 0.30
N ARG A 105 -5.78 -11.20 -0.28
CA ARG A 105 -6.18 -12.57 0.11
C ARG A 105 -5.80 -12.90 1.55
N ARG A 106 -4.63 -12.45 2.03
CA ARG A 106 -4.24 -12.60 3.45
C ARG A 106 -5.23 -11.92 4.39
N TRP A 107 -5.65 -10.69 4.09
CA TRP A 107 -6.68 -10.00 4.86
C TRP A 107 -8.04 -10.70 4.77
N ALA A 108 -8.40 -11.24 3.61
CA ALA A 108 -9.60 -12.03 3.45
C ALA A 108 -9.57 -13.32 4.30
N ARG A 109 -8.42 -14.00 4.40
CA ARG A 109 -8.23 -15.13 5.33
C ARG A 109 -8.35 -14.71 6.79
N ALA A 110 -8.03 -13.47 7.11
CA ALA A 110 -8.23 -12.91 8.46
C ALA A 110 -9.66 -12.43 8.72
N GLY A 111 -10.60 -12.61 7.77
CA GLY A 111 -12.02 -12.32 7.92
C GLY A 111 -12.47 -10.96 7.39
N TYR A 112 -11.60 -10.20 6.73
CA TYR A 112 -11.90 -8.87 6.21
C TYR A 112 -12.34 -8.89 4.74
N CYS A 113 -13.05 -7.86 4.32
CA CYS A 113 -13.21 -7.50 2.92
C CYS A 113 -12.05 -6.57 2.55
N ALA A 114 -11.09 -7.04 1.79
CA ALA A 114 -9.92 -6.27 1.36
C ALA A 114 -10.08 -5.79 -0.08
N LEU A 115 -9.84 -4.50 -0.31
CA LEU A 115 -9.89 -3.87 -1.62
C LEU A 115 -8.60 -3.09 -1.88
N ALA A 116 -7.89 -3.44 -2.93
CA ALA A 116 -6.80 -2.65 -3.49
C ALA A 116 -7.22 -2.05 -4.84
N ILE A 117 -6.72 -0.85 -5.14
CA ILE A 117 -6.95 -0.19 -6.44
C ILE A 117 -5.61 0.20 -7.08
N ASP A 118 -5.62 0.37 -8.40
CA ASP A 118 -4.47 0.87 -9.14
C ASP A 118 -4.54 2.39 -9.31
N PHE A 119 -3.73 3.10 -8.54
CA PHE A 119 -3.65 4.57 -8.57
C PHE A 119 -2.98 5.11 -9.84
N PHE A 120 -2.24 4.29 -10.57
CA PHE A 120 -1.40 4.70 -11.69
C PHE A 120 -2.02 4.40 -13.06
N ALA A 121 -3.08 3.60 -13.11
CA ALA A 121 -3.69 3.07 -14.34
C ALA A 121 -4.16 4.14 -15.34
N ARG A 122 -4.39 5.39 -14.90
CA ARG A 122 -4.72 6.51 -15.81
C ARG A 122 -3.59 6.86 -16.78
N LYS A 123 -2.36 6.59 -16.39
CA LYS A 123 -1.15 6.99 -17.13
C LYS A 123 -0.36 5.80 -17.67
N GLY A 124 -0.63 4.62 -17.16
CA GLY A 124 0.04 3.39 -17.58
C GLY A 124 -0.06 2.30 -16.53
N ASN A 125 0.61 1.19 -16.79
CA ASN A 125 0.64 0.03 -15.91
C ASN A 125 1.99 -0.04 -15.20
N ALA A 126 2.05 0.42 -13.95
CA ALA A 126 3.28 0.37 -13.15
C ALA A 126 3.74 -1.07 -12.88
N ALA A 127 2.79 -2.03 -12.82
CA ALA A 127 3.09 -3.44 -12.65
C ALA A 127 3.78 -4.07 -13.87
N ALA A 128 3.60 -3.52 -15.06
CA ALA A 128 4.22 -3.97 -16.30
C ALA A 128 5.40 -3.09 -16.75
N ALA A 129 5.79 -2.08 -15.96
CA ALA A 129 6.91 -1.20 -16.32
C ALA A 129 8.22 -1.98 -16.40
N VAL A 130 9.00 -1.72 -17.45
CA VAL A 130 10.25 -2.44 -17.72
C VAL A 130 11.47 -1.78 -17.06
N ASP A 131 11.32 -0.55 -16.60
CA ASP A 131 12.35 0.22 -15.92
C ASP A 131 11.77 1.09 -14.82
N PHE A 132 12.65 1.56 -13.95
CA PHE A 132 12.24 2.34 -12.79
C PHE A 132 11.90 3.80 -13.13
N ASP A 133 12.46 4.38 -14.19
CA ASP A 133 12.13 5.75 -14.59
C ASP A 133 10.68 5.83 -15.10
N THR A 134 10.19 4.80 -15.77
CA THR A 134 8.77 4.64 -16.12
C THR A 134 7.90 4.58 -14.87
N VAL A 135 8.26 3.78 -13.87
CA VAL A 135 7.51 3.71 -12.59
C VAL A 135 7.48 5.07 -11.91
N LYS A 136 8.62 5.76 -11.83
CA LYS A 136 8.74 7.08 -11.25
C LYS A 136 7.82 8.10 -11.93
N ALA A 137 7.83 8.13 -13.26
CA ALA A 137 6.96 9.03 -14.03
C ALA A 137 5.46 8.77 -13.77
N LEU A 138 5.05 7.50 -13.66
CA LEU A 138 3.67 7.13 -13.36
C LEU A 138 3.25 7.58 -11.96
N VAL A 139 4.12 7.42 -10.96
CA VAL A 139 3.86 7.83 -9.57
C VAL A 139 3.78 9.35 -9.45
N GLU A 140 4.71 10.08 -10.08
CA GLU A 140 4.72 11.56 -10.08
C GLU A 140 3.52 12.16 -10.82
N ALA A 141 2.98 11.44 -11.83
CA ALA A 141 1.77 11.85 -12.52
C ALA A 141 0.47 11.63 -11.71
N ALA A 142 0.51 10.81 -10.66
CA ALA A 142 -0.62 10.57 -9.78
C ALA A 142 -0.64 11.62 -8.66
N SER A 143 -1.31 12.76 -8.89
CA SER A 143 -1.37 13.84 -7.90
C SER A 143 -2.02 13.40 -6.59
N TYR A 144 -1.66 14.07 -5.48
CA TYR A 144 -2.27 13.83 -4.17
C TYR A 144 -3.80 13.87 -4.21
N GLN A 145 -4.37 14.84 -4.91
CA GLN A 145 -5.83 15.00 -5.02
C GLN A 145 -6.46 13.81 -5.76
N GLN A 146 -5.81 13.32 -6.82
CA GLN A 146 -6.26 12.12 -7.53
C GLN A 146 -6.20 10.90 -6.61
N VAL A 147 -5.07 10.66 -5.94
CA VAL A 147 -4.88 9.49 -5.07
C VAL A 147 -5.91 9.45 -3.94
N MET A 148 -6.12 10.57 -3.24
CA MET A 148 -7.13 10.65 -2.18
C MET A 148 -8.56 10.57 -2.72
N GLY A 149 -8.79 11.12 -3.92
CA GLY A 149 -10.05 11.00 -4.64
C GLY A 149 -10.37 9.56 -5.01
N ASP A 150 -9.40 8.82 -5.51
CA ASP A 150 -9.55 7.41 -5.90
C ASP A 150 -9.80 6.51 -4.68
N LEU A 151 -9.08 6.74 -3.57
CA LEU A 151 -9.31 6.00 -2.34
C LEU A 151 -10.72 6.27 -1.76
N LYS A 152 -11.19 7.52 -1.85
CA LYS A 152 -12.56 7.88 -1.50
C LYS A 152 -13.58 7.22 -2.45
N ALA A 153 -13.32 7.21 -3.76
CA ALA A 153 -14.17 6.54 -4.75
C ALA A 153 -14.29 5.05 -4.44
N ALA A 154 -13.19 4.38 -4.09
CA ALA A 154 -13.18 2.97 -3.68
C ALA A 154 -14.07 2.72 -2.46
N SER A 155 -13.99 3.58 -1.45
CA SER A 155 -14.84 3.45 -0.25
C SER A 155 -16.32 3.68 -0.55
N MET A 156 -16.65 4.68 -1.36
CA MET A 156 -18.03 4.96 -1.76
C MET A 156 -18.60 3.85 -2.67
N TRP A 157 -17.76 3.26 -3.53
CA TRP A 157 -18.16 2.12 -4.33
C TRP A 157 -18.54 0.92 -3.47
N LEU A 158 -17.77 0.59 -2.44
CA LEU A 158 -18.12 -0.46 -1.46
C LEU A 158 -19.44 -0.15 -0.74
N ASP A 159 -19.66 1.10 -0.34
CA ASP A 159 -20.89 1.53 0.32
C ASP A 159 -22.12 1.45 -0.58
N SER A 160 -21.94 1.64 -1.89
CA SER A 160 -23.01 1.55 -2.89
C SER A 160 -23.55 0.12 -3.09
N ARG A 161 -22.97 -0.88 -2.41
CA ARG A 161 -23.34 -2.30 -2.51
C ARG A 161 -23.29 -2.81 -3.95
N PRO A 162 -22.12 -2.71 -4.60
CA PRO A 162 -21.99 -3.01 -6.01
C PRO A 162 -22.37 -4.45 -6.31
N ASP A 163 -22.96 -4.67 -7.49
CA ASP A 163 -23.17 -6.01 -8.01
C ASP A 163 -21.84 -6.56 -8.55
N ILE A 164 -21.22 -7.45 -7.79
CA ILE A 164 -19.99 -8.12 -8.18
C ILE A 164 -20.25 -9.60 -8.55
N GLY A 165 -21.42 -9.88 -9.12
CA GLY A 165 -21.80 -11.18 -9.65
C GLY A 165 -22.47 -12.07 -8.62
N GLN A 166 -22.01 -13.33 -8.45
CA GLN A 166 -22.68 -14.31 -7.60
C GLN A 166 -22.92 -13.87 -6.15
N GLN A 167 -22.19 -12.86 -5.67
CA GLN A 167 -22.34 -12.34 -4.30
C GLN A 167 -23.72 -11.73 -4.06
N LYS A 168 -24.34 -11.10 -5.04
CA LYS A 168 -25.72 -10.61 -4.90
C LYS A 168 -26.71 -11.73 -4.63
N LYS A 169 -26.52 -12.89 -5.25
CA LYS A 169 -27.34 -14.08 -4.97
C LYS A 169 -27.13 -14.64 -3.57
N VAL A 170 -25.91 -14.51 -3.02
CA VAL A 170 -25.53 -15.06 -1.71
C VAL A 170 -25.88 -14.10 -0.58
N LEU A 171 -25.64 -12.79 -0.75
CA LEU A 171 -25.71 -11.78 0.31
C LEU A 171 -27.01 -10.94 0.24
N GLY A 172 -27.72 -11.00 -0.89
CA GLY A 172 -28.92 -10.18 -1.14
C GLY A 172 -28.59 -8.67 -1.13
N ASP A 173 -29.60 -7.86 -0.82
CA ASP A 173 -29.46 -6.39 -0.83
C ASP A 173 -28.73 -5.81 0.40
N LYS A 174 -28.26 -6.66 1.33
CA LYS A 174 -27.58 -6.20 2.57
C LYS A 174 -26.15 -5.76 2.35
N GLY A 175 -25.56 -6.08 1.17
CA GLY A 175 -24.16 -5.81 0.86
C GLY A 175 -23.19 -6.69 1.66
N PHE A 176 -21.92 -6.67 1.28
CA PHE A 176 -20.84 -7.50 1.86
C PHE A 176 -19.83 -6.71 2.70
N ALA A 177 -19.80 -5.37 2.57
CA ALA A 177 -18.89 -4.50 3.27
C ALA A 177 -19.56 -3.85 4.49
N ASP A 178 -18.89 -3.91 5.64
CA ASP A 178 -19.27 -3.14 6.82
C ASP A 178 -18.53 -1.79 6.79
N MET A 179 -19.19 -0.78 6.26
CA MET A 179 -18.64 0.57 6.13
C MET A 179 -18.55 1.35 7.46
N THR A 180 -19.04 0.78 8.56
CA THR A 180 -18.80 1.34 9.90
C THR A 180 -17.45 0.97 10.47
N SER A 181 -16.75 0.00 9.87
CA SER A 181 -15.50 -0.61 10.31
C SER A 181 -14.51 -0.69 9.15
N VAL A 182 -13.97 0.48 8.74
CA VAL A 182 -13.03 0.60 7.62
C VAL A 182 -11.63 0.90 8.12
N GLY A 183 -10.69 0.01 7.84
CA GLY A 183 -9.27 0.21 8.03
C GLY A 183 -8.57 0.57 6.71
N VAL A 184 -7.38 1.13 6.81
CA VAL A 184 -6.48 1.35 5.68
C VAL A 184 -5.09 0.83 6.00
N THR A 185 -4.50 0.05 5.10
CA THR A 185 -3.10 -0.38 5.20
C THR A 185 -2.37 -0.06 3.91
N GLY A 186 -1.06 0.17 3.99
CA GLY A 186 -0.29 0.50 2.79
C GLY A 186 1.20 0.37 3.00
N PHE A 187 1.91 0.10 1.91
CA PHE A 187 3.31 -0.29 1.90
C PHE A 187 4.14 0.74 1.14
N CYS A 188 5.35 1.07 1.62
CA CYS A 188 6.24 1.99 0.95
C CYS A 188 5.55 3.33 0.66
N TRP A 189 5.39 3.72 -0.61
CA TRP A 189 4.60 4.89 -1.02
C TRP A 189 3.20 4.88 -0.40
N GLY A 190 2.53 3.73 -0.43
CA GLY A 190 1.21 3.55 0.18
C GLY A 190 1.20 3.72 1.70
N GLY A 191 2.31 3.44 2.36
CA GLY A 191 2.44 3.68 3.81
C GLY A 191 2.33 5.16 4.17
N ALA A 192 2.83 6.07 3.33
CA ALA A 192 2.61 7.51 3.52
C ALA A 192 1.13 7.89 3.31
N ILE A 193 0.46 7.27 2.32
CA ILE A 193 -0.97 7.51 2.04
C ILE A 193 -1.86 7.09 3.22
N VAL A 194 -1.47 6.05 3.97
CA VAL A 194 -2.23 5.63 5.18
C VAL A 194 -2.36 6.77 6.19
N TRP A 195 -1.27 7.48 6.48
CA TRP A 195 -1.30 8.63 7.40
C TRP A 195 -2.24 9.72 6.89
N MET A 196 -2.18 10.02 5.59
CA MET A 196 -3.04 11.02 4.95
C MET A 196 -4.52 10.61 4.99
N ALA A 197 -4.81 9.34 4.70
CA ALA A 197 -6.17 8.81 4.74
C ALA A 197 -6.75 8.84 6.17
N ALA A 198 -5.97 8.49 7.18
CA ALA A 198 -6.38 8.56 8.58
C ALA A 198 -6.66 10.00 9.05
N ALA A 199 -5.97 11.00 8.49
CA ALA A 199 -6.19 12.41 8.81
C ALA A 199 -7.40 13.01 8.07
N THR A 200 -7.70 12.54 6.84
CA THR A 200 -8.62 13.26 5.93
C THR A 200 -9.88 12.49 5.54
N MET A 201 -9.93 11.17 5.75
CA MET A 201 -11.09 10.35 5.36
C MET A 201 -11.92 9.92 6.58
N PRO A 202 -13.10 10.52 6.82
CA PRO A 202 -13.92 10.20 8.01
C PRO A 202 -14.38 8.75 8.10
N VAL A 203 -14.47 8.05 6.96
CA VAL A 203 -14.84 6.62 6.90
C VAL A 203 -13.75 5.72 7.50
N VAL A 204 -12.49 6.11 7.43
CA VAL A 204 -11.36 5.37 8.00
C VAL A 204 -11.43 5.41 9.53
N LYS A 205 -11.33 4.26 10.19
CA LYS A 205 -11.35 4.10 11.64
C LYS A 205 -9.97 3.81 12.23
N ALA A 206 -9.10 3.13 11.46
CA ALA A 206 -7.75 2.81 11.87
C ALA A 206 -6.82 2.67 10.66
N GLY A 207 -5.52 2.90 10.86
CA GLY A 207 -4.50 2.70 9.83
C GLY A 207 -3.34 1.82 10.28
N VAL A 208 -2.70 1.11 9.32
CA VAL A 208 -1.41 0.47 9.51
C VAL A 208 -0.49 0.86 8.36
N ALA A 209 0.54 1.64 8.67
CA ALA A 209 1.47 2.21 7.71
C ALA A 209 2.81 1.45 7.73
N TRP A 210 3.18 0.78 6.63
CA TRP A 210 4.41 0.02 6.51
C TRP A 210 5.47 0.84 5.78
N TYR A 211 6.56 1.15 6.46
CA TYR A 211 7.75 1.82 5.92
C TYR A 211 7.45 2.93 4.90
N GLY A 212 6.43 3.75 5.19
CA GLY A 212 6.07 4.89 4.36
C GLY A 212 6.92 6.12 4.68
N ARG A 213 7.28 6.90 3.64
CA ARG A 213 8.03 8.14 3.83
C ARG A 213 7.25 9.11 4.71
N LEU A 214 7.92 9.72 5.68
CA LEU A 214 7.31 10.57 6.70
C LEU A 214 7.45 12.06 6.40
N GLU A 215 8.50 12.46 5.67
CA GLU A 215 8.87 13.84 5.43
C GLU A 215 9.07 14.10 3.94
N LYS A 216 8.93 15.35 3.55
CA LYS A 216 9.17 15.80 2.18
C LYS A 216 10.62 15.52 1.77
N PRO A 217 10.84 14.87 0.62
CA PRO A 217 12.19 14.75 0.05
C PRO A 217 12.73 16.11 -0.38
N ALA A 218 14.06 16.17 -0.62
CA ALA A 218 14.65 17.35 -1.23
C ALA A 218 14.06 17.58 -2.63
N PRO A 219 14.02 18.83 -3.12
CA PRO A 219 13.34 19.18 -4.38
C PRO A 219 13.84 18.42 -5.62
N ASP A 220 15.12 18.03 -5.61
CA ASP A 220 15.79 17.26 -6.67
C ASP A 220 15.61 15.74 -6.56
N GLN A 221 14.93 15.30 -5.52
CA GLN A 221 14.66 13.90 -5.27
C GLN A 221 13.27 13.51 -5.77
N PHE A 222 13.06 12.22 -5.97
CA PHE A 222 11.76 11.66 -6.32
C PHE A 222 10.67 12.11 -5.34
N MET A 223 9.57 12.64 -5.87
CA MET A 223 8.45 13.24 -5.15
C MET A 223 8.79 14.54 -4.40
N GLY A 224 10.00 15.07 -4.50
CA GLY A 224 10.38 16.33 -3.83
C GLY A 224 9.63 17.55 -4.36
N GLY A 225 9.23 17.54 -5.63
CA GLY A 225 8.40 18.57 -6.26
C GLY A 225 6.91 18.44 -5.97
N GLU A 226 6.47 17.35 -5.35
CA GLU A 226 5.05 17.09 -5.14
C GLU A 226 4.45 18.01 -4.06
N ASN A 227 3.30 18.59 -4.38
CA ASN A 227 2.54 19.43 -3.44
C ASN A 227 1.47 18.59 -2.74
N ARG A 228 1.85 18.01 -1.61
CA ARG A 228 0.95 17.27 -0.70
C ARG A 228 1.37 17.46 0.75
N PRO A 229 0.46 17.26 1.71
CA PRO A 229 0.85 17.20 3.11
C PRO A 229 1.71 15.95 3.36
N TRP A 230 2.75 16.08 4.14
CA TRP A 230 3.58 14.94 4.56
C TRP A 230 3.16 14.44 5.93
N PRO A 231 3.34 13.14 6.25
CA PRO A 231 2.84 12.56 7.49
C PRO A 231 3.22 13.34 8.76
N VAL A 232 4.47 13.81 8.87
CA VAL A 232 4.93 14.61 10.02
C VAL A 232 4.19 15.93 10.16
N GLU A 233 3.82 16.56 9.04
CA GLU A 233 3.12 17.85 9.04
C GLU A 233 1.65 17.72 9.47
N ILE A 234 1.06 16.55 9.23
CA ILE A 234 -0.35 16.28 9.56
C ILE A 234 -0.54 15.44 10.83
N ALA A 235 0.53 15.10 11.54
CA ALA A 235 0.45 14.35 12.79
C ALA A 235 -0.54 14.97 13.79
N GLY A 236 -0.57 16.32 13.86
CA GLY A 236 -1.52 17.07 14.68
C GLY A 236 -2.98 17.05 14.21
N SER A 237 -3.25 16.55 13.02
CA SER A 237 -4.60 16.42 12.44
C SER A 237 -5.13 14.99 12.45
N LEU A 238 -4.36 14.04 12.98
CA LEU A 238 -4.79 12.65 13.08
C LEU A 238 -5.91 12.50 14.08
N ASN A 239 -7.06 12.11 13.60
CA ASN A 239 -8.24 11.83 14.43
C ASN A 239 -8.59 10.32 14.49
N ARG A 240 -7.73 9.48 13.91
CA ARG A 240 -7.84 8.02 13.89
C ARG A 240 -6.52 7.36 14.28
N PRO A 241 -6.56 6.23 15.00
CA PRO A 241 -5.35 5.52 15.40
C PRO A 241 -4.60 4.94 14.20
N VAL A 242 -3.30 5.17 14.14
CA VAL A 242 -2.40 4.62 13.13
C VAL A 242 -1.20 3.95 13.79
N LEU A 243 -0.94 2.69 13.41
CA LEU A 243 0.29 1.98 13.75
C LEU A 243 1.26 2.11 12.57
N GLY A 244 2.42 2.68 12.80
CA GLY A 244 3.54 2.65 11.88
C GLY A 244 4.45 1.44 12.14
N LEU A 245 4.77 0.68 11.10
CA LEU A 245 5.71 -0.45 11.16
C LEU A 245 6.90 -0.14 10.24
N TYR A 246 8.03 0.23 10.83
CA TYR A 246 9.17 0.79 10.13
C TYR A 246 10.42 -0.07 10.30
N ALA A 247 11.31 0.01 9.34
CA ALA A 247 12.55 -0.75 9.35
C ALA A 247 13.66 0.00 10.10
N GLU A 248 14.50 -0.74 10.83
CA GLU A 248 15.63 -0.18 11.56
C GLU A 248 16.70 0.39 10.61
N ASN A 249 16.99 -0.30 9.52
CA ASN A 249 18.03 0.03 8.55
C ASN A 249 17.45 0.55 7.23
N ASP A 250 16.49 1.49 7.31
CA ASP A 250 15.87 2.07 6.12
C ASP A 250 16.68 3.27 5.61
N GLY A 251 17.40 3.11 4.52
CA GLY A 251 18.18 4.18 3.92
C GLY A 251 17.36 5.36 3.37
N ASN A 252 16.04 5.17 3.19
CA ASN A 252 15.13 6.19 2.68
C ASN A 252 14.31 6.88 3.78
N ILE A 253 14.24 6.27 4.97
CA ILE A 253 13.49 6.77 6.12
C ILE A 253 14.42 6.76 7.34
N PRO A 254 15.26 7.78 7.52
CA PRO A 254 16.23 7.83 8.62
C PRO A 254 15.54 7.73 9.99
N ALA A 255 16.22 7.14 10.97
CA ALA A 255 15.73 7.03 12.35
C ALA A 255 15.30 8.40 12.92
N ALA A 256 16.00 9.49 12.56
CA ALA A 256 15.63 10.84 12.97
C ALA A 256 14.24 11.26 12.43
N SER A 257 13.85 10.80 11.25
CA SER A 257 12.52 11.05 10.67
C SER A 257 11.43 10.31 11.46
N VAL A 258 11.71 9.06 11.84
CA VAL A 258 10.84 8.26 12.70
C VAL A 258 10.67 8.92 14.07
N GLN A 259 11.78 9.41 14.67
CA GLN A 259 11.73 10.10 15.95
C GLN A 259 10.88 11.37 15.86
N ARG A 260 11.09 12.22 14.85
CA ARG A 260 10.29 13.45 14.67
C ARG A 260 8.79 13.14 14.53
N MET A 261 8.44 12.07 13.81
CA MET A 261 7.04 11.66 13.70
C MET A 261 6.47 11.21 15.05
N ASN A 262 7.19 10.40 15.83
CA ASN A 262 6.76 10.00 17.15
C ASN A 262 6.61 11.18 18.10
N ASP A 263 7.53 12.15 18.04
CA ASP A 263 7.45 13.38 18.86
C ASP A 263 6.22 14.21 18.48
N ALA A 264 5.94 14.35 17.17
CA ALA A 264 4.75 15.07 16.69
C ALA A 264 3.44 14.37 17.11
N LEU A 265 3.38 13.03 17.04
CA LEU A 265 2.24 12.26 17.50
C LEU A 265 2.03 12.38 19.02
N ALA A 266 3.11 12.33 19.79
CA ALA A 266 3.07 12.48 21.23
C ALA A 266 2.61 13.89 21.65
N ALA A 267 3.10 14.92 20.96
CA ALA A 267 2.69 16.33 21.19
C ALA A 267 1.20 16.54 20.88
N ALA A 268 0.69 15.92 19.85
CA ALA A 268 -0.70 16.05 19.43
C ALA A 268 -1.68 15.41 20.41
N ARG A 269 -1.31 14.38 21.13
CA ARG A 269 -2.12 13.65 22.15
C ARG A 269 -3.50 13.19 21.66
N LEU A 270 -3.70 13.05 20.36
CA LEU A 270 -5.03 12.83 19.80
C LEU A 270 -5.44 11.36 19.76
N THR A 271 -4.46 10.48 19.67
CA THR A 271 -4.73 9.05 19.47
C THR A 271 -3.58 8.22 20.04
N PRO A 272 -3.75 6.90 20.19
CA PRO A 272 -2.66 5.99 20.54
C PRO A 272 -1.70 5.73 19.36
N SER A 273 -1.71 6.58 18.32
CA SER A 273 -0.85 6.43 17.15
C SER A 273 0.63 6.47 17.52
N HIS A 274 1.42 5.58 16.96
CA HIS A 274 2.86 5.50 17.18
C HIS A 274 3.54 4.71 16.06
N ILE A 275 4.85 4.79 16.02
CA ILE A 275 5.69 3.98 15.13
C ILE A 275 6.48 2.98 15.96
N GLU A 276 6.42 1.73 15.54
CA GLU A 276 7.31 0.66 16.00
C GLU A 276 8.38 0.38 14.96
N VAL A 277 9.62 0.28 15.41
CA VAL A 277 10.78 -0.05 14.56
C VAL A 277 11.10 -1.54 14.71
N LEU A 278 11.11 -2.25 13.59
CA LEU A 278 11.41 -3.68 13.54
C LEU A 278 12.91 -3.88 13.29
N ARG A 279 13.55 -4.57 14.22
CA ARG A 279 15.01 -4.71 14.28
C ARG A 279 15.56 -5.60 13.17
N GLY A 280 16.74 -5.27 12.68
CA GLY A 280 17.43 -6.06 11.65
C GLY A 280 16.74 -6.02 10.28
N THR A 281 15.82 -5.08 10.06
CA THR A 281 15.08 -4.98 8.79
C THR A 281 15.54 -3.80 7.96
N SER A 282 15.32 -3.89 6.64
CA SER A 282 15.53 -2.82 5.67
C SER A 282 14.21 -2.47 4.99
N HIS A 283 14.20 -1.41 4.17
CA HIS A 283 13.01 -1.00 3.44
C HIS A 283 12.37 -2.16 2.66
N GLY A 284 11.05 -2.32 2.75
CA GLY A 284 10.34 -3.40 2.06
C GLY A 284 10.41 -4.76 2.76
N PHE A 285 10.76 -4.83 4.04
CA PHE A 285 10.94 -6.09 4.77
C PHE A 285 9.72 -7.02 4.80
N HIS A 286 8.52 -6.53 4.53
CA HIS A 286 7.31 -7.35 4.44
C HIS A 286 7.06 -7.89 3.04
N ALA A 287 7.67 -7.30 2.01
CA ALA A 287 7.44 -7.67 0.62
C ALA A 287 8.25 -8.94 0.27
N ASP A 288 7.57 -10.09 0.28
CA ASP A 288 8.20 -11.42 0.14
C ASP A 288 8.83 -11.70 -1.23
N TYR A 289 8.53 -10.88 -2.22
CA TYR A 289 9.18 -10.91 -3.53
C TYR A 289 10.51 -10.12 -3.57
N ARG A 290 10.90 -9.44 -2.48
CA ARG A 290 12.13 -8.65 -2.42
C ARG A 290 13.23 -9.34 -1.65
N ALA A 291 14.48 -9.07 -2.01
CA ALA A 291 15.64 -9.54 -1.24
C ALA A 291 15.71 -8.98 0.18
N SER A 292 15.06 -7.84 0.44
CA SER A 292 14.95 -7.25 1.78
C SER A 292 13.90 -7.94 2.66
N TYR A 293 13.21 -8.96 2.16
CA TYR A 293 12.22 -9.70 2.91
C TYR A 293 12.83 -10.33 4.18
N ASN A 294 12.18 -10.09 5.30
CA ASN A 294 12.54 -10.70 6.57
C ASN A 294 11.32 -11.45 7.12
N ALA A 295 11.28 -12.75 6.93
CA ALA A 295 10.13 -13.59 7.25
C ALA A 295 9.67 -13.49 8.71
N GLU A 296 10.62 -13.43 9.67
CA GLU A 296 10.32 -13.31 11.10
C GLU A 296 9.67 -11.97 11.39
N GLN A 297 10.27 -10.88 10.93
CA GLN A 297 9.79 -9.54 11.20
C GLN A 297 8.52 -9.20 10.38
N ALA A 298 8.37 -9.75 9.19
CA ALA A 298 7.13 -9.67 8.43
C ALA A 298 5.96 -10.35 9.15
N LYS A 299 6.19 -11.54 9.70
CA LYS A 299 5.21 -12.27 10.54
C LYS A 299 4.86 -11.50 11.82
N LEU A 300 5.86 -10.95 12.51
CA LEU A 300 5.65 -10.12 13.70
C LEU A 300 4.83 -8.86 13.35
N GLY A 301 5.22 -8.15 12.30
CA GLY A 301 4.49 -6.96 11.84
C GLY A 301 3.06 -7.28 11.44
N TRP A 302 2.83 -8.40 10.74
CA TRP A 302 1.49 -8.86 10.38
C TRP A 302 0.62 -9.15 11.61
N ALA A 303 1.17 -9.82 12.61
CA ALA A 303 0.47 -10.08 13.88
C ALA A 303 0.08 -8.77 14.59
N LYS A 304 1.00 -7.79 14.63
CA LYS A 304 0.73 -6.44 15.18
C LYS A 304 -0.37 -5.71 14.38
N ALA A 305 -0.32 -5.74 13.06
CA ALA A 305 -1.31 -5.15 12.18
C ALA A 305 -2.71 -5.77 12.39
N THR A 306 -2.78 -7.10 12.49
CA THR A 306 -4.01 -7.83 12.74
C THR A 306 -4.60 -7.49 14.11
N ALA A 307 -3.77 -7.45 15.15
CA ALA A 307 -4.18 -7.06 16.50
C ALA A 307 -4.68 -5.60 16.53
N TRP A 308 -4.01 -4.69 15.79
CA TRP A 308 -4.40 -3.29 15.69
C TRP A 308 -5.79 -3.14 15.07
N PHE A 309 -6.03 -3.75 13.94
CA PHE A 309 -7.36 -3.73 13.31
C PHE A 309 -8.42 -4.48 14.13
N GLY A 310 -8.05 -5.57 14.80
CA GLY A 310 -8.96 -6.26 15.72
C GLY A 310 -9.42 -5.39 16.88
N LYS A 311 -8.59 -4.44 17.34
CA LYS A 311 -8.89 -3.51 18.42
C LYS A 311 -9.72 -2.31 17.98
N TYR A 312 -9.50 -1.78 16.78
CA TYR A 312 -10.02 -0.48 16.37
C TYR A 312 -11.09 -0.53 15.27
N LEU A 313 -11.31 -1.68 14.67
CA LEU A 313 -12.41 -1.97 13.76
C LEU A 313 -13.41 -2.93 14.42
#